data_30c9da1d0df8066aa878c964f8014356
#
_entry.id   30c9da1d0df8066aa878c964f8014356
#
_cell.length_a   1.000
_cell.length_b   1.000
_cell.length_c   1.000
_cell.angle_alpha   90.00
_cell.angle_beta   90.00
_cell.angle_gamma   90.00
#
_symmetry.space_group_name_H-M   'P 1'
#
loop_
_entity.id
_entity.type
_entity.pdbx_description
1 polymer ?
#
loop_
_entity_poly.entity_id
_entity_poly.type
_entity_poly.pdbx_seq_one_letter_code
_entity_poly.pdbx_strand_id
1 'polypeptide(L)'
;AACGTDILFLETIAERGGETHVFLPFAKQEFIETSVRRSDGNWVDRFEKVLDQATSVHYVTKEGYNGEDSLFSFCNEIMLGFTAMRGRGLDETPKLLTFWDGQRGSTGGTGELVDRWRANFNEPVVICANEVLSSLAGAGSSSSSTAEVSPASPETKDKEGKQVSRAVKVMIFADVEGFSKVPEALTPVFVEKFLGGVSGMIESLSKPPAFVNTWGDSFFAVFDDLDDALNLAMQLRDYFSKGDWSELDLRDGLEVRISMHAGPVYEEFDPILQRRNFFGQHVNQ
;
A
#
# COMPACT_ATOMS: atom_id res chain seq x y z
N ALA A 1 -14.12 -5.17 2.42
CA ALA A 1 -15.32 -5.91 2.00
C ALA A 1 -16.42 -4.95 1.58
N ALA A 2 -16.67 -4.82 0.30
CA ALA A 2 -17.76 -4.03 -0.25
C ALA A 2 -19.11 -4.75 -0.08
N CYS A 3 -20.23 -4.06 -0.35
CA CYS A 3 -21.54 -4.70 -0.36
C CYS A 3 -21.60 -5.82 -1.41
N GLY A 4 -22.38 -6.85 -1.15
CA GLY A 4 -22.56 -8.00 -2.05
C GLY A 4 -21.65 -9.18 -1.70
N THR A 5 -20.92 -9.70 -2.67
CA THR A 5 -20.22 -10.99 -2.58
C THR A 5 -19.17 -11.04 -1.46
N ASP A 6 -18.48 -9.94 -1.19
CA ASP A 6 -17.45 -9.90 -0.13
C ASP A 6 -18.07 -10.16 1.24
N ILE A 7 -19.19 -9.49 1.54
CA ILE A 7 -19.90 -9.67 2.81
C ILE A 7 -20.46 -11.09 2.89
N LEU A 8 -21.09 -11.60 1.83
CA LEU A 8 -21.63 -12.97 1.78
C LEU A 8 -20.54 -14.02 2.03
N PHE A 9 -19.37 -13.81 1.45
CA PHE A 9 -18.23 -14.70 1.65
C PHE A 9 -17.75 -14.71 3.12
N LEU A 10 -17.58 -13.52 3.70
CA LEU A 10 -17.13 -13.39 5.09
C LEU A 10 -18.14 -13.98 6.09
N GLU A 11 -19.43 -13.75 5.89
CA GLU A 11 -20.49 -14.38 6.68
C GLU A 11 -20.39 -15.91 6.61
N THR A 12 -20.24 -16.45 5.40
CA THR A 12 -20.15 -17.90 5.17
C THR A 12 -18.92 -18.50 5.87
N ILE A 13 -17.79 -17.83 5.86
CA ILE A 13 -16.57 -18.29 6.55
C ILE A 13 -16.77 -18.22 8.06
N ALA A 14 -17.32 -17.13 8.58
CA ALA A 14 -17.60 -16.97 10.02
C ALA A 14 -18.59 -18.04 10.54
N GLU A 15 -19.66 -18.33 9.80
CA GLU A 15 -20.63 -19.40 10.13
C GLU A 15 -19.99 -20.79 10.20
N ARG A 16 -18.91 -21.01 9.45
CA ARG A 16 -18.14 -22.25 9.45
C ARG A 16 -17.03 -22.28 10.49
N GLY A 17 -16.90 -21.23 11.30
CA GLY A 17 -15.87 -21.11 12.34
C GLY A 17 -14.47 -20.80 11.78
N GLY A 18 -14.38 -20.31 10.55
CA GLY A 18 -13.13 -19.89 9.94
C GLY A 18 -12.68 -18.49 10.40
N GLU A 19 -11.38 -18.25 10.38
CA GLU A 19 -10.80 -16.93 10.64
C GLU A 19 -11.04 -15.99 9.45
N THR A 20 -11.36 -14.73 9.76
CA THR A 20 -11.54 -13.69 8.74
C THR A 20 -10.67 -12.48 9.04
N HIS A 21 -9.97 -11.98 8.01
CA HIS A 21 -9.15 -10.80 8.08
C HIS A 21 -9.66 -9.79 7.04
N VAL A 22 -10.14 -8.65 7.52
CA VAL A 22 -10.75 -7.63 6.64
C VAL A 22 -9.78 -6.50 6.41
N PHE A 23 -9.62 -6.10 5.15
CA PHE A 23 -8.79 -4.98 4.74
C PHE A 23 -9.67 -3.84 4.23
N LEU A 24 -9.47 -2.63 4.77
CA LEU A 24 -10.18 -1.42 4.39
C LEU A 24 -9.18 -0.38 3.85
N PRO A 25 -9.45 0.23 2.70
CA PRO A 25 -8.54 1.19 2.08
C PRO A 25 -8.41 2.50 2.87
N PHE A 26 -9.44 2.89 3.62
CA PHE A 26 -9.51 4.13 4.40
C PHE A 26 -10.50 3.99 5.56
N ALA A 27 -10.79 5.10 6.24
CA ALA A 27 -11.67 5.13 7.43
C ALA A 27 -13.03 4.45 7.17
N LYS A 28 -13.52 3.69 8.17
CA LYS A 28 -14.73 2.86 8.08
C LYS A 28 -15.96 3.64 7.60
N GLN A 29 -16.17 4.85 8.11
CA GLN A 29 -17.37 5.61 7.81
C GLN A 29 -17.47 5.99 6.33
N GLU A 30 -16.38 6.47 5.75
CA GLU A 30 -16.31 6.82 4.32
C GLU A 30 -16.39 5.57 3.44
N PHE A 31 -15.82 4.45 3.91
CA PHE A 31 -15.95 3.17 3.19
C PHE A 31 -17.39 2.67 3.17
N ILE A 32 -18.14 2.85 4.26
CA ILE A 32 -19.58 2.56 4.29
C ILE A 32 -20.31 3.37 3.23
N GLU A 33 -20.07 4.68 3.16
CA GLU A 33 -20.77 5.56 2.20
C GLU A 33 -20.39 5.26 0.74
N THR A 34 -19.13 4.96 0.47
CA THR A 34 -18.65 4.74 -0.91
C THR A 34 -18.91 3.33 -1.44
N SER A 35 -18.78 2.31 -0.58
CA SER A 35 -18.69 0.92 -1.04
C SER A 35 -19.68 -0.05 -0.41
N VAL A 36 -20.39 0.33 0.66
CA VAL A 36 -21.31 -0.56 1.37
C VAL A 36 -22.76 -0.10 1.25
N ARG A 37 -23.02 1.20 1.43
CA ARG A 37 -24.37 1.75 1.43
C ARG A 37 -24.98 1.68 0.03
N ARG A 38 -26.01 0.85 -0.12
CA ARG A 38 -26.86 0.74 -1.32
C ARG A 38 -28.32 0.98 -0.95
N SER A 39 -29.12 1.38 -1.92
CA SER A 39 -30.54 1.70 -1.74
C SER A 39 -31.39 0.50 -1.33
N ASP A 40 -30.93 -0.70 -1.63
CA ASP A 40 -31.60 -1.97 -1.39
C ASP A 40 -30.81 -2.83 -0.40
N GLY A 41 -31.47 -3.27 0.64
CA GLY A 41 -30.91 -4.20 1.62
C GLY A 41 -30.23 -3.57 2.83
N ASN A 42 -29.95 -4.40 3.84
CA ASN A 42 -29.32 -4.02 5.10
C ASN A 42 -27.80 -4.24 5.09
N TRP A 43 -27.14 -3.83 4.01
CA TRP A 43 -25.72 -4.08 3.81
C TRP A 43 -24.83 -3.44 4.89
N VAL A 44 -25.23 -2.28 5.41
CA VAL A 44 -24.46 -1.59 6.47
C VAL A 44 -24.45 -2.42 7.76
N ASP A 45 -25.63 -2.89 8.21
CA ASP A 45 -25.74 -3.71 9.43
C ASP A 45 -24.96 -5.02 9.28
N ARG A 46 -25.05 -5.64 8.09
CA ARG A 46 -24.31 -6.86 7.78
C ARG A 46 -22.79 -6.63 7.77
N PHE A 47 -22.35 -5.54 7.18
CA PHE A 47 -20.95 -5.14 7.16
C PHE A 47 -20.41 -4.91 8.58
N GLU A 48 -21.15 -4.17 9.41
CA GLU A 48 -20.76 -3.94 10.80
C GLU A 48 -20.65 -5.25 11.58
N LYS A 49 -21.63 -6.15 11.41
CA LYS A 49 -21.59 -7.47 12.03
C LYS A 49 -20.39 -8.31 11.58
N VAL A 50 -20.05 -8.26 10.31
CA VAL A 50 -18.87 -8.95 9.76
C VAL A 50 -17.58 -8.39 10.36
N LEU A 51 -17.48 -7.06 10.52
CA LEU A 51 -16.31 -6.43 11.16
C LEU A 51 -16.18 -6.82 12.63
N ASP A 52 -17.29 -6.87 13.38
CA ASP A 52 -17.30 -7.25 14.79
C ASP A 52 -16.91 -8.73 15.00
N GLN A 53 -17.18 -9.59 14.03
CA GLN A 53 -16.85 -11.01 14.05
C GLN A 53 -15.45 -11.32 13.47
N ALA A 54 -14.84 -10.34 12.79
CA ALA A 54 -13.56 -10.55 12.15
C ALA A 54 -12.42 -10.81 13.15
N THR A 55 -11.53 -11.72 12.80
CA THR A 55 -10.31 -12.00 13.57
C THR A 55 -9.41 -10.78 13.63
N SER A 56 -9.35 -10.01 12.53
CA SER A 56 -8.68 -8.71 12.50
C SER A 56 -9.25 -7.80 11.41
N VAL A 57 -9.17 -6.49 11.66
CA VAL A 57 -9.50 -5.44 10.68
C VAL A 57 -8.27 -4.56 10.48
N HIS A 58 -7.81 -4.48 9.24
CA HIS A 58 -6.63 -3.72 8.84
C HIS A 58 -7.07 -2.50 8.03
N TYR A 59 -6.51 -1.33 8.36
CA TYR A 59 -6.73 -0.10 7.63
C TYR A 59 -5.45 0.29 6.90
N VAL A 60 -5.56 0.57 5.59
CA VAL A 60 -4.43 1.13 4.82
C VAL A 60 -4.10 2.53 5.33
N THR A 61 -5.13 3.34 5.52
CA THR A 61 -5.04 4.63 6.21
C THR A 61 -6.26 4.83 7.11
N LYS A 62 -6.11 5.60 8.17
CA LYS A 62 -7.22 6.02 9.04
C LYS A 62 -7.83 7.35 8.59
N GLU A 63 -7.26 7.94 7.55
CA GLU A 63 -7.79 9.16 6.93
C GLU A 63 -9.04 8.87 6.10
N GLY A 64 -9.79 9.93 5.79
CA GLY A 64 -10.96 9.86 4.94
C GLY A 64 -10.62 9.63 3.46
N TYR A 65 -11.63 9.26 2.70
CA TYR A 65 -11.55 9.11 1.25
C TYR A 65 -11.66 10.46 0.56
N ASN A 66 -10.67 10.82 -0.24
CA ASN A 66 -10.60 12.08 -0.99
C ASN A 66 -10.77 11.88 -2.51
N GLY A 67 -11.41 10.78 -2.93
CA GLY A 67 -11.60 10.48 -4.36
C GLY A 67 -10.42 9.75 -5.01
N GLU A 68 -9.54 9.13 -4.23
CA GLU A 68 -8.33 8.49 -4.71
C GLU A 68 -8.48 6.98 -4.91
N ASP A 69 -8.73 6.55 -6.12
CA ASP A 69 -8.87 5.13 -6.47
C ASP A 69 -7.59 4.33 -6.21
N SER A 70 -6.42 4.99 -6.15
CA SER A 70 -5.14 4.38 -5.79
C SER A 70 -5.15 3.70 -4.40
N LEU A 71 -5.99 4.17 -3.47
CA LEU A 71 -6.14 3.55 -2.14
C LEU A 71 -6.74 2.13 -2.23
N PHE A 72 -7.66 1.89 -3.16
CA PHE A 72 -8.21 0.55 -3.39
C PHE A 72 -7.15 -0.39 -3.97
N SER A 73 -6.37 0.08 -4.95
CA SER A 73 -5.27 -0.69 -5.54
C SER A 73 -4.22 -1.04 -4.49
N PHE A 74 -3.82 -0.07 -3.66
CA PHE A 74 -2.86 -0.28 -2.59
C PHE A 74 -3.40 -1.20 -1.49
N CYS A 75 -4.69 -1.13 -1.15
CA CYS A 75 -5.34 -2.08 -0.25
C CYS A 75 -5.26 -3.53 -0.79
N ASN A 76 -5.46 -3.70 -2.09
CA ASN A 76 -5.29 -5.01 -2.74
C ASN A 76 -3.84 -5.51 -2.62
N GLU A 77 -2.84 -4.66 -2.80
CA GLU A 77 -1.42 -5.03 -2.63
C GLU A 77 -1.09 -5.48 -1.21
N ILE A 78 -1.55 -4.75 -0.20
CA ILE A 78 -1.37 -5.11 1.21
C ILE A 78 -2.05 -6.46 1.50
N MET A 79 -3.28 -6.66 1.02
CA MET A 79 -4.00 -7.92 1.17
C MET A 79 -3.27 -9.10 0.50
N LEU A 80 -2.73 -8.91 -0.70
CA LEU A 80 -1.94 -9.91 -1.41
C LEU A 80 -0.66 -10.26 -0.64
N GLY A 81 0.06 -9.25 -0.16
CA GLY A 81 1.28 -9.44 0.65
C GLY A 81 0.98 -10.19 1.96
N PHE A 82 -0.07 -9.82 2.67
CA PHE A 82 -0.52 -10.53 3.87
C PHE A 82 -0.88 -11.98 3.57
N THR A 83 -1.60 -12.23 2.48
CA THR A 83 -2.00 -13.57 2.03
C THR A 83 -0.77 -14.43 1.71
N ALA A 84 0.22 -13.88 1.01
CA ALA A 84 1.47 -14.56 0.70
C ALA A 84 2.26 -14.95 1.96
N MET A 85 2.39 -14.01 2.91
CA MET A 85 3.09 -14.24 4.17
C MET A 85 2.39 -15.32 5.00
N ARG A 86 1.06 -15.25 5.11
CA ARG A 86 0.27 -16.22 5.87
C ARG A 86 0.32 -17.60 5.22
N GLY A 87 0.20 -17.69 3.89
CA GLY A 87 0.34 -18.94 3.15
C GLY A 87 1.69 -19.63 3.41
N ARG A 88 2.78 -18.86 3.37
CA ARG A 88 4.13 -19.35 3.71
C ARG A 88 4.22 -19.82 5.16
N GLY A 89 3.63 -19.09 6.11
CA GLY A 89 3.63 -19.46 7.52
C GLY A 89 2.83 -20.73 7.83
N LEU A 90 1.83 -21.07 7.02
CA LEU A 90 0.99 -22.25 7.16
C LEU A 90 1.42 -23.40 6.23
N ASP A 91 2.43 -23.21 5.40
CA ASP A 91 2.84 -24.14 4.33
C ASP A 91 1.67 -24.48 3.37
N GLU A 92 0.85 -23.47 3.08
CA GLU A 92 -0.34 -23.60 2.24
C GLU A 92 -0.28 -22.68 1.03
N THR A 93 -0.82 -23.16 -0.08
CA THR A 93 -0.95 -22.33 -1.30
C THR A 93 -2.23 -21.52 -1.25
N PRO A 94 -2.17 -20.18 -1.19
CA PRO A 94 -3.35 -19.35 -1.17
C PRO A 94 -4.16 -19.45 -2.47
N LYS A 95 -5.47 -19.20 -2.37
CA LYS A 95 -6.40 -19.19 -3.49
C LYS A 95 -7.19 -17.89 -3.49
N LEU A 96 -7.30 -17.26 -4.65
CA LEU A 96 -8.24 -16.17 -4.87
C LEU A 96 -9.57 -16.75 -5.32
N LEU A 97 -10.63 -16.42 -4.60
CA LEU A 97 -12.02 -16.65 -5.03
C LEU A 97 -12.65 -15.29 -5.35
N THR A 98 -13.23 -15.14 -6.54
CA THR A 98 -13.86 -13.89 -6.95
C THR A 98 -15.13 -14.14 -7.74
N PHE A 99 -16.12 -13.23 -7.59
CA PHE A 99 -17.32 -13.14 -8.42
C PHE A 99 -17.11 -12.00 -9.42
N TRP A 100 -16.98 -12.33 -10.70
CA TRP A 100 -16.53 -11.37 -11.71
C TRP A 100 -17.19 -11.65 -13.08
N ASP A 101 -17.47 -10.60 -13.80
CA ASP A 101 -18.07 -10.64 -15.14
C ASP A 101 -17.06 -10.70 -16.28
N GLY A 102 -15.75 -10.68 -15.96
CA GLY A 102 -14.67 -10.67 -16.93
C GLY A 102 -14.32 -9.28 -17.46
N GLN A 103 -15.00 -8.22 -17.03
CA GLN A 103 -14.74 -6.87 -17.52
C GLN A 103 -13.63 -6.19 -16.71
N ARG A 104 -12.79 -5.41 -17.38
CA ARG A 104 -11.78 -4.56 -16.74
C ARG A 104 -12.51 -3.36 -16.12
N GLY A 105 -12.63 -3.35 -14.80
CA GLY A 105 -13.24 -2.27 -14.03
C GLY A 105 -12.30 -1.08 -13.78
N SER A 106 -12.66 -0.26 -12.78
CA SER A 106 -11.84 0.86 -12.28
C SER A 106 -10.55 0.38 -11.60
N THR A 107 -9.63 1.31 -11.35
CA THR A 107 -8.41 1.12 -10.53
C THR A 107 -8.78 0.53 -9.17
N GLY A 108 -8.06 -0.49 -8.74
CA GLY A 108 -8.34 -1.22 -7.49
C GLY A 108 -9.54 -2.16 -7.55
N GLY A 109 -10.20 -2.29 -8.72
CA GLY A 109 -11.33 -3.20 -8.91
C GLY A 109 -10.93 -4.66 -9.09
N THR A 110 -11.94 -5.53 -9.21
CA THR A 110 -11.76 -7.00 -9.31
C THR A 110 -10.86 -7.42 -10.46
N GLY A 111 -10.97 -6.78 -11.63
CA GLY A 111 -10.12 -7.09 -12.79
C GLY A 111 -8.63 -6.87 -12.51
N GLU A 112 -8.28 -5.74 -11.91
CA GLU A 112 -6.88 -5.46 -11.51
C GLU A 112 -6.38 -6.47 -10.47
N LEU A 113 -7.19 -6.82 -9.47
CA LEU A 113 -6.84 -7.82 -8.47
C LEU A 113 -6.58 -9.18 -9.10
N VAL A 114 -7.40 -9.61 -10.06
CA VAL A 114 -7.23 -10.87 -10.81
C VAL A 114 -5.94 -10.87 -11.61
N ASP A 115 -5.64 -9.77 -12.32
CA ASP A 115 -4.39 -9.64 -13.10
C ASP A 115 -3.15 -9.72 -12.20
N ARG A 116 -3.17 -9.00 -11.07
CA ARG A 116 -2.07 -9.03 -10.07
C ARG A 116 -1.92 -10.41 -9.43
N TRP A 117 -3.04 -11.08 -9.14
CA TRP A 117 -3.02 -12.44 -8.59
C TRP A 117 -2.35 -13.42 -9.56
N ARG A 118 -2.73 -13.40 -10.83
CA ARG A 118 -2.13 -14.26 -11.88
C ARG A 118 -0.64 -14.03 -12.03
N ALA A 119 -0.21 -12.77 -11.93
CA ALA A 119 1.20 -12.42 -12.04
C ALA A 119 2.06 -12.94 -10.89
N ASN A 120 1.49 -13.12 -9.69
CA ASN A 120 2.26 -13.40 -8.47
C ASN A 120 1.98 -14.78 -7.84
N PHE A 121 0.86 -15.45 -8.19
CA PHE A 121 0.44 -16.70 -7.55
C PHE A 121 0.05 -17.77 -8.58
N ASN A 122 -1.25 -18.04 -8.68
CA ASN A 122 -1.83 -19.10 -9.50
C ASN A 122 -3.13 -18.60 -10.18
N GLU A 123 -3.79 -19.47 -10.95
CA GLU A 123 -5.10 -19.13 -11.51
C GLU A 123 -6.15 -18.96 -10.40
N PRO A 124 -6.91 -17.84 -10.42
CA PRO A 124 -7.97 -17.61 -9.45
C PRO A 124 -9.18 -18.51 -9.73
N VAL A 125 -9.96 -18.77 -8.70
CA VAL A 125 -11.29 -19.39 -8.84
C VAL A 125 -12.29 -18.26 -9.13
N VAL A 126 -12.73 -18.17 -10.40
CA VAL A 126 -13.68 -17.15 -10.84
C VAL A 126 -15.08 -17.76 -10.92
N ILE A 127 -16.01 -17.19 -10.15
CA ILE A 127 -17.44 -17.44 -10.33
C ILE A 127 -17.94 -16.41 -11.35
N CYS A 128 -18.34 -16.88 -12.53
CA CYS A 128 -18.77 -16.01 -13.61
C CYS A 128 -20.12 -15.36 -13.29
N ALA A 129 -20.15 -14.04 -13.12
CA ALA A 129 -21.36 -13.29 -12.78
C ALA A 129 -22.44 -13.47 -13.84
N ASN A 130 -22.07 -13.45 -15.12
CA ASN A 130 -23.02 -13.58 -16.24
C ASN A 130 -23.69 -14.96 -16.28
N GLU A 131 -22.98 -16.04 -15.96
CA GLU A 131 -23.53 -17.39 -15.90
C GLU A 131 -24.54 -17.53 -14.76
N VAL A 132 -24.20 -17.03 -13.58
CA VAL A 132 -25.07 -17.05 -12.40
C VAL A 132 -26.34 -16.23 -12.66
N LEU A 133 -26.22 -15.01 -13.19
CA LEU A 133 -27.37 -14.16 -13.51
C LEU A 133 -28.24 -14.77 -14.61
N SER A 134 -27.66 -15.39 -15.62
CA SER A 134 -28.42 -16.10 -16.69
C SER A 134 -29.19 -17.29 -16.17
N SER A 135 -28.58 -18.05 -15.21
CA SER A 135 -29.25 -19.19 -14.58
C SER A 135 -30.44 -18.77 -13.70
N LEU A 136 -30.31 -17.62 -13.02
CA LEU A 136 -31.38 -17.04 -12.19
C LEU A 136 -32.50 -16.42 -13.06
N ALA A 137 -32.15 -15.78 -14.18
CA ALA A 137 -33.10 -15.17 -15.11
C ALA A 137 -33.95 -16.23 -15.84
N GLY A 138 -33.40 -17.44 -16.05
CA GLY A 138 -34.17 -18.59 -16.59
C GLY A 138 -35.23 -19.12 -15.63
N ALA A 139 -35.26 -18.71 -14.37
CA ALA A 139 -36.19 -19.13 -13.33
C ALA A 139 -37.29 -18.09 -13.00
N GLY A 140 -37.26 -16.89 -13.59
CA GLY A 140 -38.25 -15.86 -13.30
C GLY A 140 -38.01 -14.58 -14.10
N SER A 141 -38.99 -14.26 -14.98
CA SER A 141 -38.96 -13.03 -15.76
C SER A 141 -39.28 -11.81 -14.92
N SER A 142 -38.33 -10.91 -14.70
CA SER A 142 -38.59 -9.47 -14.58
C SER A 142 -37.28 -8.69 -14.79
N SER A 143 -37.35 -7.76 -15.73
CA SER A 143 -36.29 -6.84 -16.14
C SER A 143 -35.95 -5.88 -15.01
N SER A 144 -34.71 -5.85 -14.58
CA SER A 144 -34.15 -4.69 -13.94
C SER A 144 -32.85 -4.30 -14.65
N SER A 145 -32.85 -3.11 -15.21
CA SER A 145 -31.73 -2.48 -15.86
C SER A 145 -30.57 -2.34 -14.88
N THR A 146 -29.46 -2.97 -15.20
CA THR A 146 -28.18 -2.71 -14.54
C THR A 146 -27.71 -1.30 -14.91
N ALA A 147 -27.94 -0.34 -14.03
CA ALA A 147 -27.25 0.94 -14.09
C ALA A 147 -25.84 0.71 -13.57
N GLU A 148 -24.84 0.83 -14.43
CA GLU A 148 -23.46 1.04 -14.04
C GLU A 148 -23.39 2.35 -13.25
N VAL A 149 -23.26 2.24 -11.94
CA VAL A 149 -22.89 3.36 -11.11
C VAL A 149 -21.39 3.24 -10.88
N SER A 150 -20.63 3.84 -11.78
CA SER A 150 -19.27 4.28 -11.47
C SER A 150 -19.38 5.22 -10.27
N PRO A 151 -18.66 5.02 -9.17
CA PRO A 151 -18.66 6.02 -8.10
C PRO A 151 -18.09 7.30 -8.70
N ALA A 152 -18.91 8.34 -8.74
CA ALA A 152 -18.45 9.68 -9.07
C ALA A 152 -17.43 10.07 -7.97
N SER A 153 -16.17 10.11 -8.32
CA SER A 153 -15.11 10.60 -7.43
C SER A 153 -15.46 12.02 -7.02
N PRO A 154 -15.59 12.32 -5.72
CA PRO A 154 -15.65 13.70 -5.29
C PRO A 154 -14.29 14.33 -5.61
N GLU A 155 -14.27 15.25 -6.56
CA GLU A 155 -13.08 16.04 -6.86
C GLU A 155 -12.73 16.86 -5.62
N THR A 156 -11.66 16.49 -4.94
CA THR A 156 -11.11 17.32 -3.85
C THR A 156 -10.37 18.48 -4.49
N LYS A 157 -10.94 19.66 -4.39
CA LYS A 157 -10.30 20.91 -4.84
C LYS A 157 -9.77 21.63 -3.60
N ASP A 158 -8.57 22.18 -3.70
CA ASP A 158 -8.08 23.14 -2.70
C ASP A 158 -8.92 24.43 -2.72
N LYS A 159 -8.62 25.36 -1.81
CA LYS A 159 -9.31 26.67 -1.74
C LYS A 159 -9.17 27.51 -3.01
N GLU A 160 -8.29 27.11 -3.93
CA GLU A 160 -8.01 27.78 -5.21
C GLU A 160 -8.57 26.99 -6.41
N GLY A 161 -9.24 25.85 -6.19
CA GLY A 161 -9.86 25.03 -7.24
C GLY A 161 -8.90 24.10 -7.97
N LYS A 162 -7.67 23.91 -7.46
CA LYS A 162 -6.67 23.00 -8.02
C LYS A 162 -6.97 21.58 -7.51
N GLN A 163 -6.95 20.61 -8.41
CA GLN A 163 -7.10 19.21 -8.08
C GLN A 163 -5.86 18.75 -7.28
N VAL A 164 -6.07 18.37 -6.03
CA VAL A 164 -5.02 17.86 -5.15
C VAL A 164 -5.16 16.34 -5.11
N SER A 165 -4.18 15.63 -5.62
CA SER A 165 -4.16 14.16 -5.60
C SER A 165 -2.97 13.65 -4.78
N ARG A 166 -3.19 12.56 -4.07
CA ARG A 166 -2.12 11.82 -3.40
C ARG A 166 -1.64 10.69 -4.31
N ALA A 167 -0.38 10.34 -4.20
CA ALA A 167 0.18 9.15 -4.82
C ALA A 167 0.76 8.24 -3.74
N VAL A 168 0.58 6.93 -3.90
CA VAL A 168 1.25 5.97 -3.02
C VAL A 168 2.73 5.95 -3.38
N LYS A 169 3.57 6.19 -2.38
CA LYS A 169 5.04 6.18 -2.50
C LYS A 169 5.64 5.28 -1.43
N VAL A 170 6.82 4.79 -1.70
CA VAL A 170 7.65 4.08 -0.73
C VAL A 170 8.71 5.04 -0.20
N MET A 171 8.80 5.15 1.10
CA MET A 171 9.71 6.06 1.79
C MET A 171 10.74 5.27 2.58
N ILE A 172 11.99 5.69 2.52
CA ILE A 172 13.09 5.17 3.34
C ILE A 172 13.62 6.31 4.19
N PHE A 173 13.71 6.06 5.49
CA PHE A 173 14.51 6.84 6.41
C PHE A 173 15.69 5.99 6.88
N ALA A 174 16.88 6.54 6.80
CA ALA A 174 18.06 5.89 7.33
C ALA A 174 18.85 6.88 8.16
N ASP A 175 19.32 6.38 9.31
CA ASP A 175 20.04 7.15 10.33
C ASP A 175 21.23 6.33 10.80
N VAL A 176 22.42 6.96 10.90
CA VAL A 176 23.65 6.27 11.26
C VAL A 176 23.84 6.32 12.77
N GLU A 177 23.81 5.16 13.41
CA GLU A 177 24.11 5.04 14.83
C GLU A 177 25.64 5.15 15.07
N GLY A 178 26.01 5.95 16.06
CA GLY A 178 27.41 6.16 16.40
C GLY A 178 28.06 7.39 15.76
N PHE A 179 27.39 8.11 14.87
CA PHE A 179 27.93 9.34 14.28
C PHE A 179 28.34 10.37 15.33
N SER A 180 27.60 10.54 16.39
CA SER A 180 27.94 11.47 17.49
C SER A 180 29.27 11.12 18.23
N LYS A 181 29.81 9.92 18.00
CA LYS A 181 31.09 9.48 18.53
C LYS A 181 32.26 9.74 17.56
N VAL A 182 31.95 10.10 16.30
CA VAL A 182 32.96 10.43 15.28
C VAL A 182 33.65 11.74 15.71
N PRO A 183 34.97 11.77 15.80
CA PRO A 183 35.71 13.02 16.06
C PRO A 183 35.41 14.07 14.99
N GLU A 184 35.20 15.32 15.38
CA GLU A 184 34.83 16.41 14.45
C GLU A 184 35.80 16.54 13.26
N ALA A 185 37.09 16.32 13.51
CA ALA A 185 38.14 16.33 12.48
C ALA A 185 37.95 15.24 11.41
N LEU A 186 37.22 14.17 11.71
CA LEU A 186 36.93 13.06 10.79
C LEU A 186 35.54 13.17 10.11
N THR A 187 34.78 14.21 10.43
CA THR A 187 33.47 14.45 9.77
C THR A 187 33.58 14.50 8.25
N PRO A 188 34.58 15.12 7.61
CA PRO A 188 34.72 15.07 6.15
C PRO A 188 34.90 13.66 5.60
N VAL A 189 35.65 12.80 6.29
CA VAL A 189 35.86 11.38 5.92
C VAL A 189 34.53 10.60 6.03
N PHE A 190 33.77 10.86 7.11
CA PHE A 190 32.44 10.27 7.26
C PHE A 190 31.52 10.68 6.11
N VAL A 191 31.44 11.96 5.77
CA VAL A 191 30.60 12.47 4.69
C VAL A 191 30.97 11.82 3.35
N GLU A 192 32.26 11.74 3.05
CA GLU A 192 32.75 11.10 1.83
C GLU A 192 32.37 9.61 1.77
N LYS A 193 32.61 8.88 2.83
CA LYS A 193 32.30 7.44 2.90
C LYS A 193 30.80 7.20 2.95
N PHE A 194 30.07 7.86 3.84
CA PHE A 194 28.63 7.62 4.00
C PHE A 194 27.82 8.14 2.81
N LEU A 195 27.85 9.45 2.55
CA LEU A 195 27.06 10.03 1.47
C LEU A 195 27.56 9.62 0.08
N GLY A 196 28.89 9.47 -0.07
CA GLY A 196 29.46 8.94 -1.32
C GLY A 196 29.04 7.50 -1.58
N GLY A 197 29.04 6.65 -0.54
CA GLY A 197 28.53 5.28 -0.62
C GLY A 197 27.05 5.22 -0.98
N VAL A 198 26.22 6.03 -0.32
CA VAL A 198 24.78 6.14 -0.61
C VAL A 198 24.53 6.62 -2.05
N SER A 199 25.29 7.64 -2.50
CA SER A 199 25.19 8.14 -3.88
C SER A 199 25.48 7.04 -4.90
N GLY A 200 26.57 6.28 -4.71
CA GLY A 200 26.91 5.16 -5.59
C GLY A 200 25.85 4.06 -5.62
N MET A 201 25.22 3.77 -4.47
CA MET A 201 24.11 2.81 -4.43
C MET A 201 22.90 3.33 -5.22
N ILE A 202 22.50 4.60 -5.03
CA ILE A 202 21.40 5.22 -5.75
C ILE A 202 21.64 5.20 -7.26
N GLU A 203 22.86 5.50 -7.70
CA GLU A 203 23.25 5.45 -9.12
C GLU A 203 23.18 4.05 -9.72
N SER A 204 23.30 3.01 -8.91
CA SER A 204 23.21 1.60 -9.32
C SER A 204 21.79 1.06 -9.45
N LEU A 205 20.78 1.80 -8.97
CA LEU A 205 19.38 1.39 -9.04
C LEU A 205 18.84 1.45 -10.47
N SER A 206 17.85 0.61 -10.76
CA SER A 206 17.18 0.61 -12.07
C SER A 206 16.39 1.89 -12.32
N LYS A 207 15.80 2.45 -11.26
CA LYS A 207 15.16 3.77 -11.26
C LYS A 207 15.64 4.55 -10.04
N PRO A 208 16.07 5.80 -10.23
CA PRO A 208 16.47 6.65 -9.12
C PRO A 208 15.25 7.00 -8.26
N PRO A 209 15.44 7.32 -6.96
CA PRO A 209 14.37 7.83 -6.12
C PRO A 209 13.80 9.13 -6.68
N ALA A 210 12.48 9.33 -6.53
CA ALA A 210 11.79 10.55 -6.92
C ALA A 210 12.26 11.76 -6.09
N PHE A 211 12.76 11.51 -4.88
CA PHE A 211 13.26 12.53 -3.98
C PHE A 211 14.32 11.95 -3.03
N VAL A 212 15.35 12.74 -2.76
CA VAL A 212 16.35 12.46 -1.72
C VAL A 212 16.65 13.74 -0.94
N ASN A 213 16.73 13.61 0.37
CA ASN A 213 17.21 14.67 1.25
C ASN A 213 18.10 14.11 2.35
N THR A 214 19.01 14.92 2.88
CA THR A 214 19.97 14.52 3.91
C THR A 214 19.95 15.50 5.07
N TRP A 215 20.18 14.98 6.29
CA TRP A 215 20.33 15.75 7.53
C TRP A 215 21.51 15.17 8.33
N GLY A 216 22.71 15.69 8.11
CA GLY A 216 23.90 15.21 8.80
C GLY A 216 24.16 13.72 8.53
N ASP A 217 23.87 12.88 9.50
CA ASP A 217 24.04 11.43 9.49
C ASP A 217 22.79 10.64 9.04
N SER A 218 21.77 11.36 8.60
CA SER A 218 20.50 10.75 8.18
C SER A 218 20.18 11.10 6.73
N PHE A 219 19.45 10.23 6.05
CA PHE A 219 18.85 10.56 4.76
C PHE A 219 17.42 10.05 4.65
N PHE A 220 16.66 10.71 3.81
CA PHE A 220 15.30 10.39 3.41
C PHE A 220 15.23 10.23 1.91
N ALA A 221 14.63 9.14 1.44
CA ALA A 221 14.41 8.89 0.03
C ALA A 221 12.98 8.44 -0.24
N VAL A 222 12.41 8.88 -1.37
CA VAL A 222 11.06 8.53 -1.81
C VAL A 222 11.13 7.83 -3.15
N PHE A 223 10.44 6.71 -3.28
CA PHE A 223 10.43 5.86 -4.47
C PHE A 223 9.03 5.67 -5.00
N ASP A 224 8.93 5.50 -6.31
CA ASP A 224 7.70 5.04 -6.98
C ASP A 224 7.54 3.53 -6.92
N ASP A 225 8.65 2.82 -6.74
CA ASP A 225 8.75 1.36 -6.84
C ASP A 225 9.28 0.75 -5.54
N LEU A 226 8.63 -0.32 -5.09
CA LEU A 226 9.02 -1.03 -3.87
C LEU A 226 10.35 -1.78 -4.04
N ASP A 227 10.59 -2.36 -5.23
CA ASP A 227 11.78 -3.19 -5.46
C ASP A 227 13.06 -2.35 -5.42
N ASP A 228 13.06 -1.14 -6.01
CA ASP A 228 14.19 -0.22 -5.93
C ASP A 228 14.43 0.27 -4.50
N ALA A 229 13.37 0.54 -3.74
CA ALA A 229 13.46 0.91 -2.33
C ALA A 229 14.05 -0.23 -1.49
N LEU A 230 13.55 -1.46 -1.64
CA LEU A 230 14.09 -2.65 -0.96
C LEU A 230 15.55 -2.90 -1.33
N ASN A 231 15.89 -2.76 -2.60
CA ASN A 231 17.24 -2.94 -3.10
C ASN A 231 18.22 -1.95 -2.42
N LEU A 232 17.85 -0.66 -2.34
CA LEU A 232 18.64 0.33 -1.61
C LEU A 232 18.78 -0.04 -0.12
N ALA A 233 17.70 -0.41 0.55
CA ALA A 233 17.74 -0.77 1.97
C ALA A 233 18.67 -1.98 2.23
N MET A 234 18.64 -2.98 1.36
CA MET A 234 19.53 -4.15 1.45
C MET A 234 20.99 -3.79 1.19
N GLN A 235 21.26 -2.95 0.20
CA GLN A 235 22.61 -2.47 -0.09
C GLN A 235 23.17 -1.66 1.08
N LEU A 236 22.38 -0.77 1.67
CA LEU A 236 22.77 -0.01 2.87
C LEU A 236 23.11 -0.94 4.03
N ARG A 237 22.24 -1.88 4.37
CA ARG A 237 22.53 -2.85 5.42
C ARG A 237 23.86 -3.57 5.18
N ASP A 238 24.07 -4.05 3.96
CA ASP A 238 25.28 -4.79 3.60
C ASP A 238 26.51 -3.88 3.61
N TYR A 239 26.39 -2.66 3.17
CA TYR A 239 27.46 -1.66 3.20
C TYR A 239 27.93 -1.36 4.62
N PHE A 240 27.01 -1.13 5.54
CA PHE A 240 27.37 -0.89 6.93
C PHE A 240 27.91 -2.13 7.64
N SER A 241 27.32 -3.28 7.42
CA SER A 241 27.75 -4.53 8.09
C SER A 241 29.08 -5.08 7.59
N LYS A 242 29.47 -4.78 6.34
CA LYS A 242 30.70 -5.29 5.70
C LYS A 242 31.75 -4.22 5.46
N GLY A 243 31.40 -2.95 5.65
CA GLY A 243 32.27 -1.80 5.42
C GLY A 243 33.43 -1.71 6.41
N ASP A 244 34.58 -1.23 5.92
CA ASP A 244 35.69 -0.87 6.78
C ASP A 244 35.57 0.59 7.26
N TRP A 245 35.26 0.73 8.55
CA TRP A 245 35.06 2.01 9.23
C TRP A 245 36.26 2.41 10.12
N SER A 246 37.38 1.70 9.99
CA SER A 246 38.57 1.90 10.84
C SER A 246 39.16 3.31 10.75
N GLU A 247 39.03 4.00 9.61
CA GLU A 247 39.47 5.38 9.40
C GLU A 247 38.68 6.40 10.23
N LEU A 248 37.54 6.05 10.79
CA LEU A 248 36.70 6.91 11.60
C LEU A 248 37.05 6.83 13.11
N ASP A 249 38.10 6.09 13.48
CA ASP A 249 38.54 5.86 14.87
C ASP A 249 37.39 5.33 15.77
N LEU A 250 36.49 4.52 15.21
CA LEU A 250 35.39 3.91 15.94
C LEU A 250 35.69 2.43 16.21
N ARG A 251 35.76 2.08 17.51
CA ARG A 251 36.07 0.69 17.94
C ARG A 251 34.95 -0.29 17.60
N ASP A 252 33.72 0.17 17.66
CA ASP A 252 32.51 -0.66 17.48
C ASP A 252 31.94 -0.59 16.05
N GLY A 253 32.59 0.17 15.14
CA GLY A 253 32.09 0.44 13.79
C GLY A 253 30.93 1.42 13.76
N LEU A 254 30.25 1.46 12.62
CA LEU A 254 29.01 2.21 12.41
C LEU A 254 27.87 1.23 12.11
N GLU A 255 26.69 1.54 12.65
CA GLU A 255 25.46 0.83 12.33
C GLU A 255 24.47 1.78 11.66
N VAL A 256 23.56 1.23 10.85
CA VAL A 256 22.50 2.01 10.21
C VAL A 256 21.16 1.51 10.69
N ARG A 257 20.30 2.43 11.13
CA ARG A 257 18.88 2.19 11.36
C ARG A 257 18.12 2.54 10.10
N ILE A 258 17.38 1.58 9.55
CA ILE A 258 16.59 1.76 8.35
C ILE A 258 15.13 1.54 8.69
N SER A 259 14.29 2.53 8.37
CA SER A 259 12.84 2.44 8.42
C SER A 259 12.28 2.59 7.03
N MET A 260 11.30 1.75 6.70
CA MET A 260 10.58 1.81 5.42
C MET A 260 9.08 1.92 5.67
N HIS A 261 8.43 2.78 4.93
CA HIS A 261 6.99 2.94 4.96
C HIS A 261 6.44 3.18 3.56
N ALA A 262 5.30 2.58 3.23
CA ALA A 262 4.57 2.86 2.00
C ALA A 262 3.20 3.46 2.33
N GLY A 263 2.82 4.52 1.64
CA GLY A 263 1.55 5.17 1.88
C GLY A 263 1.27 6.35 0.96
N PRO A 264 0.02 6.85 0.95
CA PRO A 264 -0.38 7.99 0.15
C PRO A 264 0.22 9.30 0.69
N VAL A 265 0.89 10.04 -0.18
CA VAL A 265 1.51 11.34 0.11
C VAL A 265 1.17 12.35 -0.97
N TYR A 266 1.19 13.64 -0.62
CA TYR A 266 1.07 14.74 -1.55
C TYR A 266 2.44 15.08 -2.12
N GLU A 267 2.52 15.27 -3.43
CA GLU A 267 3.70 15.78 -4.12
C GLU A 267 3.47 17.25 -4.46
N GLU A 268 4.12 18.16 -3.73
CA GLU A 268 3.94 19.60 -3.88
C GLU A 268 5.28 20.33 -3.98
N PHE A 269 5.25 21.54 -4.52
CA PHE A 269 6.44 22.39 -4.60
C PHE A 269 6.78 22.95 -3.21
N ASP A 270 8.01 22.66 -2.74
CA ASP A 270 8.52 23.19 -1.48
C ASP A 270 9.19 24.55 -1.73
N PRO A 271 8.61 25.66 -1.24
CA PRO A 271 9.15 26.98 -1.47
C PRO A 271 10.49 27.25 -0.76
N ILE A 272 10.86 26.44 0.23
CA ILE A 272 12.15 26.54 0.93
C ILE A 272 13.22 25.79 0.14
N LEU A 273 12.95 24.54 -0.24
CA LEU A 273 13.90 23.72 -0.99
C LEU A 273 13.95 24.05 -2.48
N GLN A 274 13.01 24.88 -2.98
CA GLN A 274 12.88 25.28 -4.41
C GLN A 274 12.80 24.07 -5.36
N ARG A 275 12.17 22.98 -4.88
CA ARG A 275 11.96 21.74 -5.63
C ARG A 275 10.71 21.02 -5.16
N ARG A 276 10.27 20.01 -5.88
CA ARG A 276 9.20 19.12 -5.41
C ARG A 276 9.62 18.37 -4.16
N ASN A 277 8.67 18.21 -3.25
CA ASN A 277 8.84 17.50 -1.98
C ASN A 277 7.54 16.73 -1.67
N PHE A 278 7.59 15.84 -0.70
CA PHE A 278 6.50 14.96 -0.32
C PHE A 278 6.00 15.28 1.08
N PHE A 279 4.68 15.39 1.22
CA PHE A 279 4.00 15.81 2.45
C PHE A 279 2.87 14.84 2.80
N GLY A 280 2.57 14.69 4.07
CA GLY A 280 1.47 13.89 4.56
C GLY A 280 1.80 13.16 5.86
N GLN A 281 0.78 12.56 6.47
CA GLN A 281 0.98 11.83 7.74
C GLN A 281 1.93 10.64 7.57
N HIS A 282 1.90 10.00 6.39
CA HIS A 282 2.76 8.87 6.07
C HIS A 282 4.24 9.22 5.95
N VAL A 283 4.60 10.50 5.79
CA VAL A 283 6.01 10.94 5.82
C VAL A 283 6.58 10.91 7.23
N ASN A 284 5.72 10.95 8.27
CA ASN A 284 6.12 11.05 9.67
C ASN A 284 5.84 9.77 10.48
N GLN A 285 5.62 8.66 9.83
CA GLN A 285 5.46 7.34 10.45
C GLN A 285 6.74 6.53 10.35
#